data_38bab5e57133aa154c0d27668ee96bb2
#
_entry.id   38bab5e57133aa154c0d27668ee96bb2
#
_cell.length_a   1.000
_cell.length_b   1.000
_cell.length_c   1.000
_cell.angle_alpha   90.00
_cell.angle_beta   90.00
_cell.angle_gamma   90.00
#
_symmetry.space_group_name_H-M   'P 1'
#
loop_
_entity.id
_entity.type
_entity.pdbx_description
1 polymer ?
#
loop_
_entity_poly.entity_id
_entity_poly.type
_entity_poly.pdbx_seq_one_letter_code
_entity_poly.pdbx_strand_id
1 'polypeptide(L)'
;MEVLDFEAVRAIVAETPDSELIRWVDEALREKSGYTLPPKIHIAQQDGDYYNVMPCIYERGNIAMVKMIGRHSIKRGEDRSSMMGDILLYESDTGILRALMDGEYITTLRTGISAAHSARLFTRPDFETVGLIGLGNIMTVCIRAFIASLRAEGDRRDVTLKLIRYHGHQQRIMDLFREDPNVHFVLCDTYEEVIGGSDLVFAANIYGRAAVPDTPYRHSREKYFI
;
A
#
# COMPACT_ATOMS: atom_id res chain seq x y z
N MET A 1 -11.86 -10.23 -24.76
CA MET A 1 -10.75 -10.15 -23.79
C MET A 1 -10.05 -8.80 -23.94
N GLU A 2 -9.96 -8.04 -22.87
CA GLU A 2 -9.21 -6.78 -22.83
C GLU A 2 -7.80 -7.02 -22.29
N VAL A 3 -6.84 -6.19 -22.75
CA VAL A 3 -5.49 -6.18 -22.23
C VAL A 3 -5.20 -4.78 -21.69
N LEU A 4 -4.97 -4.69 -20.39
CA LEU A 4 -4.72 -3.45 -19.67
C LEU A 4 -3.29 -3.47 -19.12
N ASP A 5 -2.38 -2.84 -19.82
CA ASP A 5 -1.01 -2.69 -19.36
C ASP A 5 -0.87 -1.72 -18.18
N PHE A 6 0.34 -1.55 -17.68
CA PHE A 6 0.62 -0.68 -16.53
C PHE A 6 0.10 0.75 -16.73
N GLU A 7 0.29 1.33 -17.92
CA GLU A 7 -0.14 2.71 -18.19
C GLU A 7 -1.65 2.84 -18.29
N ALA A 8 -2.34 1.84 -18.88
CA ALA A 8 -3.80 1.81 -18.95
C ALA A 8 -4.41 1.70 -17.54
N VAL A 9 -3.89 0.79 -16.70
CA VAL A 9 -4.34 0.66 -15.30
C VAL A 9 -4.08 1.95 -14.53
N ARG A 10 -2.90 2.55 -14.70
CA ARG A 10 -2.54 3.82 -14.05
C ARG A 10 -3.46 4.97 -14.46
N ALA A 11 -3.81 5.06 -15.73
CA ALA A 11 -4.70 6.10 -16.25
C ALA A 11 -6.10 5.97 -15.65
N ILE A 12 -6.68 4.75 -15.61
CA ILE A 12 -7.98 4.49 -14.98
C ILE A 12 -7.98 4.92 -13.52
N VAL A 13 -6.93 4.54 -12.78
CA VAL A 13 -6.81 4.89 -11.35
C VAL A 13 -6.64 6.40 -11.16
N ALA A 14 -5.92 7.08 -12.06
CA ALA A 14 -5.72 8.53 -11.97
C ALA A 14 -7.04 9.32 -12.13
N GLU A 15 -7.99 8.78 -12.88
CA GLU A 15 -9.33 9.36 -13.06
C GLU A 15 -10.31 9.00 -11.92
N THR A 16 -9.94 8.02 -11.09
CA THR A 16 -10.79 7.54 -9.98
C THR A 16 -10.51 8.33 -8.70
N PRO A 17 -11.53 8.95 -8.08
CA PRO A 17 -11.36 9.66 -6.82
C PRO A 17 -10.80 8.78 -5.70
N ASP A 18 -9.92 9.31 -4.84
CA ASP A 18 -9.36 8.58 -3.71
C ASP A 18 -10.43 7.99 -2.79
N SER A 19 -11.54 8.70 -2.58
CA SER A 19 -12.68 8.23 -1.79
C SER A 19 -13.29 6.95 -2.36
N GLU A 20 -13.33 6.82 -3.67
CA GLU A 20 -13.86 5.63 -4.33
C GLU A 20 -12.89 4.45 -4.24
N LEU A 21 -11.60 4.69 -4.43
CA LEU A 21 -10.56 3.67 -4.25
C LEU A 21 -10.55 3.12 -2.81
N ILE A 22 -10.69 4.01 -1.82
CA ILE A 22 -10.78 3.63 -0.40
C ILE A 22 -12.06 2.84 -0.15
N ARG A 23 -13.18 3.25 -0.70
CA ARG A 23 -14.46 2.55 -0.59
C ARG A 23 -14.38 1.13 -1.13
N TRP A 24 -13.77 0.91 -2.30
CA TRP A 24 -13.60 -0.44 -2.87
C TRP A 24 -12.81 -1.37 -1.96
N VAL A 25 -11.75 -0.85 -1.32
CA VAL A 25 -10.97 -1.65 -0.36
C VAL A 25 -11.77 -1.94 0.91
N ASP A 26 -12.50 -0.96 1.45
CA ASP A 26 -13.36 -1.15 2.63
C ASP A 26 -14.46 -2.18 2.36
N GLU A 27 -15.16 -2.08 1.23
CA GLU A 27 -16.18 -3.03 0.81
C GLU A 27 -15.62 -4.45 0.67
N ALA A 28 -14.48 -4.60 -0.02
CA ALA A 28 -13.83 -5.89 -0.18
C ALA A 28 -13.43 -6.52 1.17
N LEU A 29 -12.99 -5.72 2.13
CA LEU A 29 -12.64 -6.20 3.47
C LEU A 29 -13.89 -6.60 4.28
N ARG A 30 -14.99 -5.82 4.20
CA ARG A 30 -16.27 -6.13 4.86
C ARG A 30 -16.92 -7.39 4.30
N GLU A 31 -16.87 -7.56 2.98
CA GLU A 31 -17.45 -8.70 2.28
C GLU A 31 -16.54 -9.92 2.21
N LYS A 32 -15.41 -9.92 2.92
CA LYS A 32 -14.38 -10.96 2.82
C LYS A 32 -14.94 -12.39 2.98
N SER A 33 -15.95 -12.60 3.79
CA SER A 33 -16.61 -13.90 3.95
C SER A 33 -17.38 -14.37 2.70
N GLY A 34 -17.69 -13.46 1.77
CA GLY A 34 -18.33 -13.76 0.49
C GLY A 34 -17.37 -14.16 -0.63
N TYR A 35 -16.06 -14.13 -0.35
CA TYR A 35 -15.02 -14.53 -1.30
C TYR A 35 -14.51 -15.93 -0.99
N THR A 36 -14.33 -16.75 -2.02
CA THR A 36 -13.53 -17.98 -1.93
C THR A 36 -12.07 -17.59 -2.13
N LEU A 37 -11.30 -17.62 -1.04
CA LEU A 37 -9.91 -17.21 -0.98
C LEU A 37 -9.01 -18.38 -0.54
N PRO A 38 -8.55 -19.24 -1.45
CA PRO A 38 -7.58 -20.26 -1.10
C PRO A 38 -6.29 -19.67 -0.58
N PRO A 39 -5.50 -20.41 0.21
CA PRO A 39 -4.19 -19.97 0.64
C PRO A 39 -3.32 -19.55 -0.54
N LYS A 40 -2.57 -18.48 -0.34
CA LYS A 40 -1.55 -18.05 -1.32
C LYS A 40 -0.53 -19.16 -1.55
N ILE A 41 -0.26 -19.48 -2.81
CA ILE A 41 0.80 -20.41 -3.20
C ILE A 41 2.09 -19.59 -3.35
N HIS A 42 3.08 -19.92 -2.53
CA HIS A 42 4.41 -19.30 -2.60
C HIS A 42 5.38 -20.28 -3.28
N ILE A 43 5.99 -19.84 -4.37
CA ILE A 43 6.94 -20.62 -5.16
C ILE A 43 8.29 -19.91 -5.06
N ALA A 44 9.15 -20.43 -4.17
CA ALA A 44 10.50 -19.91 -4.01
C ALA A 44 11.39 -20.30 -5.21
N GLN A 45 12.24 -19.38 -5.61
CA GLN A 45 13.32 -19.59 -6.58
C GLN A 45 14.68 -19.45 -5.90
N GLN A 46 15.74 -19.68 -6.68
CA GLN A 46 17.11 -19.43 -6.22
C GLN A 46 17.31 -17.93 -5.93
N ASP A 47 18.30 -17.59 -5.13
CA ASP A 47 18.70 -16.21 -4.80
C ASP A 47 17.64 -15.35 -4.07
N GLY A 48 16.61 -16.00 -3.48
CA GLY A 48 15.56 -15.32 -2.73
C GLY A 48 14.46 -14.71 -3.59
N ASP A 49 14.49 -14.93 -4.89
CA ASP A 49 13.41 -14.60 -5.81
C ASP A 49 12.22 -15.54 -5.61
N TYR A 50 11.02 -15.11 -5.96
CA TYR A 50 9.82 -15.93 -5.77
C TYR A 50 8.66 -15.48 -6.66
N TYR A 51 7.69 -16.38 -6.82
CA TYR A 51 6.34 -16.07 -7.28
C TYR A 51 5.31 -16.34 -6.19
N ASN A 52 4.28 -15.53 -6.15
CA ASN A 52 3.06 -15.78 -5.40
C ASN A 52 1.89 -15.89 -6.36
N VAL A 53 1.12 -16.98 -6.25
CA VAL A 53 -0.12 -17.19 -7.00
C VAL A 53 -1.28 -17.06 -6.04
N MET A 54 -2.22 -16.18 -6.35
CA MET A 54 -3.34 -15.82 -5.48
C MET A 54 -4.65 -15.92 -6.26
N PRO A 55 -5.31 -17.08 -6.21
CA PRO A 55 -6.64 -17.23 -6.79
C PRO A 55 -7.72 -16.63 -5.89
N CYS A 56 -8.82 -16.21 -6.50
CA CYS A 56 -10.00 -15.72 -5.80
C CYS A 56 -11.25 -15.94 -6.64
N ILE A 57 -12.37 -16.28 -6.01
CA ILE A 57 -13.69 -16.27 -6.63
C ILE A 57 -14.63 -15.39 -5.78
N TYR A 58 -15.35 -14.52 -6.46
CA TYR A 58 -16.42 -13.70 -5.90
C TYR A 58 -17.68 -13.91 -6.71
N GLU A 59 -18.50 -14.89 -6.29
CA GLU A 59 -19.68 -15.34 -7.04
C GLU A 59 -20.72 -14.24 -7.22
N ARG A 60 -20.96 -13.41 -6.19
CA ARG A 60 -21.93 -12.29 -6.25
C ARG A 60 -21.57 -11.27 -7.32
N GLY A 61 -20.30 -11.06 -7.57
CA GLY A 61 -19.79 -10.16 -8.60
C GLY A 61 -19.59 -10.83 -9.96
N ASN A 62 -19.85 -12.14 -10.06
CA ASN A 62 -19.53 -12.96 -11.23
C ASN A 62 -18.07 -12.83 -11.64
N ILE A 63 -17.17 -12.90 -10.66
CA ILE A 63 -15.73 -12.71 -10.84
C ILE A 63 -14.98 -13.96 -10.34
N ALA A 64 -14.10 -14.49 -11.18
CA ALA A 64 -13.03 -15.37 -10.78
C ALA A 64 -11.70 -14.74 -11.25
N MET A 65 -10.66 -14.80 -10.44
CA MET A 65 -9.37 -14.20 -10.79
C MET A 65 -8.20 -15.02 -10.30
N VAL A 66 -7.10 -14.87 -11.01
CA VAL A 66 -5.77 -15.33 -10.55
C VAL A 66 -4.82 -14.15 -10.68
N LYS A 67 -4.21 -13.76 -9.56
CA LYS A 67 -3.06 -12.86 -9.57
C LYS A 67 -1.80 -13.67 -9.39
N MET A 68 -0.87 -13.52 -10.32
CA MET A 68 0.48 -14.02 -10.18
C MET A 68 1.43 -12.83 -10.06
N ILE A 69 2.19 -12.76 -8.98
CA ILE A 69 3.16 -11.69 -8.75
C ILE A 69 4.49 -12.28 -8.34
N GLY A 70 5.56 -11.86 -9.00
CA GLY A 70 6.92 -12.26 -8.72
C GLY A 70 7.74 -11.13 -8.13
N ARG A 71 8.68 -11.48 -7.27
CA ARG A 71 9.76 -10.61 -6.86
C ARG A 71 11.07 -11.15 -7.38
N HIS A 72 11.80 -10.31 -8.10
CA HIS A 72 13.06 -10.66 -8.73
C HIS A 72 14.11 -9.59 -8.45
N SER A 73 15.31 -10.03 -8.13
CA SER A 73 16.46 -9.16 -7.93
C SER A 73 16.77 -8.38 -9.21
N ILE A 74 16.97 -7.06 -9.07
CA ILE A 74 17.31 -6.18 -10.18
C ILE A 74 18.83 -6.26 -10.38
N LYS A 75 19.26 -6.64 -11.58
CA LYS A 75 20.67 -6.59 -11.96
C LYS A 75 21.06 -5.17 -12.38
N ARG A 76 22.33 -4.85 -12.23
CA ARG A 76 22.86 -3.53 -12.60
C ARG A 76 22.58 -3.23 -14.08
N GLY A 77 21.90 -2.09 -14.34
CA GLY A 77 21.55 -1.65 -15.69
C GLY A 77 20.20 -2.11 -16.22
N GLU A 78 19.42 -2.90 -15.45
CA GLU A 78 18.04 -3.19 -15.78
C GLU A 78 17.11 -2.06 -15.31
N ASP A 79 16.27 -1.60 -16.22
CA ASP A 79 15.22 -0.61 -15.94
C ASP A 79 13.86 -1.33 -15.85
N ARG A 80 13.62 -1.96 -14.71
CA ARG A 80 12.34 -2.63 -14.40
C ARG A 80 12.07 -2.61 -12.91
N SER A 81 10.83 -2.83 -12.53
CA SER A 81 10.46 -3.06 -11.15
C SER A 81 11.01 -4.39 -10.62
N SER A 82 11.35 -4.46 -9.34
CA SER A 82 11.68 -5.73 -8.68
C SER A 82 10.46 -6.59 -8.40
N MET A 83 9.26 -6.02 -8.49
CA MET A 83 7.99 -6.70 -8.25
C MET A 83 7.10 -6.50 -9.46
N MET A 84 6.85 -7.57 -10.21
CA MET A 84 6.05 -7.57 -11.43
C MET A 84 5.00 -8.68 -11.34
N GLY A 85 3.89 -8.48 -12.00
CA GLY A 85 2.87 -9.52 -12.06
C GLY A 85 1.63 -9.10 -12.81
N ASP A 86 0.80 -10.10 -13.07
CA ASP A 86 -0.41 -9.97 -13.86
C ASP A 86 -1.63 -10.50 -13.12
N ILE A 87 -2.80 -10.02 -13.53
CA ILE A 87 -4.11 -10.48 -13.07
C ILE A 87 -4.89 -10.98 -14.28
N LEU A 88 -5.30 -12.24 -14.23
CA LEU A 88 -6.28 -12.82 -15.13
C LEU A 88 -7.66 -12.71 -14.49
N LEU A 89 -8.61 -12.07 -15.20
CA LEU A 89 -9.97 -11.87 -14.74
C LEU A 89 -10.94 -12.66 -15.62
N TYR A 90 -11.79 -13.47 -15.00
CA TYR A 90 -12.77 -14.34 -15.64
C TYR A 90 -14.19 -14.04 -15.15
N GLU A 91 -15.19 -14.36 -15.95
CA GLU A 91 -16.54 -14.58 -15.47
C GLU A 91 -16.57 -15.92 -14.70
N SER A 92 -17.09 -15.90 -13.48
CA SER A 92 -17.06 -17.12 -12.65
C SER A 92 -18.09 -18.17 -13.09
N ASP A 93 -19.19 -17.78 -13.72
CA ASP A 93 -20.25 -18.66 -14.21
C ASP A 93 -19.95 -19.33 -15.56
N THR A 94 -19.23 -18.64 -16.44
CA THR A 94 -18.94 -19.11 -17.81
C THR A 94 -17.50 -19.57 -18.00
N GLY A 95 -16.58 -19.12 -17.15
CA GLY A 95 -15.13 -19.32 -17.32
C GLY A 95 -14.52 -18.48 -18.44
N ILE A 96 -15.25 -17.52 -19.02
CA ILE A 96 -14.75 -16.65 -20.09
C ILE A 96 -13.72 -15.69 -19.53
N LEU A 97 -12.51 -15.66 -20.13
CA LEU A 97 -11.48 -14.68 -19.81
C LEU A 97 -11.92 -13.28 -20.30
N ARG A 98 -12.09 -12.35 -19.37
CA ARG A 98 -12.50 -10.98 -19.60
C ARG A 98 -11.32 -10.05 -19.84
N ALA A 99 -10.30 -10.14 -18.97
CA ALA A 99 -9.16 -9.26 -19.03
C ALA A 99 -7.86 -9.92 -18.56
N LEU A 100 -6.76 -9.47 -19.15
CA LEU A 100 -5.40 -9.58 -18.64
C LEU A 100 -4.95 -8.18 -18.24
N MET A 101 -4.58 -7.99 -16.98
CA MET A 101 -4.25 -6.68 -16.44
C MET A 101 -2.88 -6.67 -15.76
N ASP A 102 -2.19 -5.54 -15.79
CA ASP A 102 -1.05 -5.30 -14.93
C ASP A 102 -1.43 -5.46 -13.46
N GLY A 103 -0.66 -6.26 -12.74
CA GLY A 103 -0.85 -6.53 -11.32
C GLY A 103 0.07 -5.73 -10.40
N GLU A 104 1.10 -5.06 -10.93
CA GLU A 104 2.07 -4.31 -10.14
C GLU A 104 1.43 -3.06 -9.53
N TYR A 105 0.84 -2.22 -10.39
CA TYR A 105 0.20 -0.99 -9.93
C TYR A 105 -0.96 -1.27 -8.98
N ILE A 106 -1.83 -2.23 -9.32
CA ILE A 106 -2.95 -2.66 -8.47
C ILE A 106 -2.45 -3.18 -7.12
N THR A 107 -1.35 -3.95 -7.11
CA THR A 107 -0.75 -4.46 -5.87
C THR A 107 -0.25 -3.32 -4.98
N THR A 108 0.42 -2.34 -5.54
CA THR A 108 0.89 -1.14 -4.83
C THR A 108 -0.30 -0.37 -4.25
N LEU A 109 -1.31 -0.10 -5.08
CA LEU A 109 -2.50 0.67 -4.72
C LEU A 109 -3.27 0.01 -3.57
N ARG A 110 -3.70 -1.27 -3.75
CA ARG A 110 -4.49 -1.95 -2.73
C ARG A 110 -3.74 -2.15 -1.42
N THR A 111 -2.38 -2.30 -1.47
CA THR A 111 -1.56 -2.48 -0.27
C THR A 111 -1.49 -1.18 0.53
N GLY A 112 -1.22 -0.06 -0.14
CA GLY A 112 -1.18 1.25 0.51
C GLY A 112 -2.53 1.63 1.12
N ILE A 113 -3.63 1.43 0.37
CA ILE A 113 -4.98 1.75 0.88
C ILE A 113 -5.36 0.83 2.05
N SER A 114 -5.05 -0.48 1.99
CA SER A 114 -5.34 -1.40 3.10
C SER A 114 -4.57 -1.03 4.37
N ALA A 115 -3.32 -0.58 4.25
CA ALA A 115 -2.54 -0.09 5.38
C ALA A 115 -3.15 1.19 5.97
N ALA A 116 -3.54 2.14 5.12
CA ALA A 116 -4.22 3.36 5.55
C ALA A 116 -5.54 3.07 6.26
N HIS A 117 -6.35 2.16 5.70
CA HIS A 117 -7.61 1.72 6.31
C HIS A 117 -7.39 1.08 7.69
N SER A 118 -6.41 0.18 7.80
CA SER A 118 -6.04 -0.42 9.09
C SER A 118 -5.62 0.64 10.10
N ALA A 119 -4.80 1.61 9.68
CA ALA A 119 -4.40 2.72 10.53
C ALA A 119 -5.60 3.50 11.05
N ARG A 120 -6.56 3.82 10.19
CA ARG A 120 -7.79 4.53 10.58
C ARG A 120 -8.60 3.77 11.64
N LEU A 121 -8.62 2.45 11.58
CA LEU A 121 -9.35 1.61 12.54
C LEU A 121 -8.65 1.49 13.89
N PHE A 122 -7.32 1.51 13.93
CA PHE A 122 -6.54 1.18 15.13
C PHE A 122 -5.81 2.38 15.74
N THR A 123 -5.65 3.48 15.03
CA THR A 123 -5.00 4.68 15.56
C THR A 123 -5.91 5.40 16.56
N ARG A 124 -5.32 5.93 17.62
CA ARG A 124 -6.02 6.77 18.59
C ARG A 124 -6.65 7.97 17.89
N PRO A 125 -7.85 8.39 18.31
CA PRO A 125 -8.55 9.50 17.66
C PRO A 125 -7.85 10.87 17.84
N ASP A 126 -6.94 10.98 18.81
CA ASP A 126 -6.22 12.21 19.17
C ASP A 126 -4.77 12.24 18.65
N PHE A 127 -4.42 11.41 17.67
CA PHE A 127 -3.08 11.43 17.08
C PHE A 127 -2.81 12.76 16.35
N GLU A 128 -1.56 13.20 16.38
CA GLU A 128 -1.09 14.41 15.70
C GLU A 128 0.15 14.14 14.84
N THR A 129 0.95 13.13 15.22
CA THR A 129 2.25 12.88 14.58
C THR A 129 2.34 11.49 13.98
N VAL A 130 2.70 11.42 12.71
CA VAL A 130 2.83 10.18 11.94
C VAL A 130 4.26 10.04 11.40
N GLY A 131 4.95 8.98 11.80
CA GLY A 131 6.28 8.64 11.31
C GLY A 131 6.22 7.76 10.06
N LEU A 132 7.04 8.06 9.04
CA LEU A 132 7.09 7.32 7.79
C LEU A 132 8.48 6.72 7.56
N ILE A 133 8.57 5.39 7.47
CA ILE A 133 9.79 4.62 7.20
C ILE A 133 9.63 3.88 5.87
N GLY A 134 10.54 4.14 4.93
CA GLY A 134 10.47 3.57 3.58
C GLY A 134 9.52 4.36 2.67
N LEU A 135 10.02 5.44 2.07
CA LEU A 135 9.25 6.41 1.27
C LEU A 135 9.05 5.95 -0.20
N GLY A 136 8.73 4.67 -0.40
CA GLY A 136 8.46 4.08 -1.72
C GLY A 136 7.03 4.30 -2.22
N ASN A 137 6.68 3.63 -3.34
CA ASN A 137 5.37 3.77 -3.97
C ASN A 137 4.21 3.35 -3.06
N ILE A 138 4.36 2.26 -2.30
CA ILE A 138 3.33 1.80 -1.34
C ILE A 138 3.10 2.86 -0.26
N MET A 139 4.17 3.45 0.30
CA MET A 139 4.06 4.50 1.30
C MET A 139 3.38 5.75 0.74
N THR A 140 3.70 6.12 -0.50
CA THR A 140 3.07 7.26 -1.18
C THR A 140 1.55 7.08 -1.27
N VAL A 141 1.08 5.89 -1.68
CA VAL A 141 -0.35 5.57 -1.72
C VAL A 141 -0.94 5.51 -0.30
N CYS A 142 -0.25 4.89 0.63
CA CYS A 142 -0.71 4.73 2.02
C CYS A 142 -0.99 6.09 2.68
N ILE A 143 -0.01 6.99 2.66
CA ILE A 143 -0.18 8.28 3.33
C ILE A 143 -1.18 9.18 2.60
N ARG A 144 -1.25 9.12 1.26
CA ARG A 144 -2.28 9.80 0.49
C ARG A 144 -3.69 9.33 0.90
N ALA A 145 -3.92 8.02 0.91
CA ALA A 145 -5.20 7.45 1.30
C ALA A 145 -5.54 7.73 2.77
N PHE A 146 -4.56 7.69 3.66
CA PHE A 146 -4.74 8.00 5.07
C PHE A 146 -5.22 9.44 5.29
N ILE A 147 -4.55 10.42 4.72
CA ILE A 147 -4.95 11.83 4.80
C ILE A 147 -6.27 12.07 4.06
N ALA A 148 -6.46 11.49 2.87
CA ALA A 148 -7.71 11.62 2.13
C ALA A 148 -8.92 11.09 2.92
N SER A 149 -8.77 9.99 3.66
CA SER A 149 -9.83 9.45 4.50
C SER A 149 -10.19 10.38 5.66
N LEU A 150 -9.22 11.06 6.28
CA LEU A 150 -9.48 12.08 7.29
C LEU A 150 -10.31 13.25 6.69
N ARG A 151 -9.84 13.77 5.56
CA ARG A 151 -10.49 14.92 4.90
C ARG A 151 -11.91 14.61 4.42
N ALA A 152 -12.16 13.35 3.97
CA ALA A 152 -13.48 12.89 3.57
C ALA A 152 -14.48 12.85 4.75
N GLU A 153 -14.02 12.58 5.96
CA GLU A 153 -14.82 12.63 7.20
C GLU A 153 -14.99 14.06 7.75
N GLY A 154 -14.43 15.07 7.07
CA GLY A 154 -14.46 16.47 7.53
C GLY A 154 -13.41 16.80 8.59
N ASP A 155 -12.54 15.85 8.93
CA ASP A 155 -11.45 16.09 9.88
C ASP A 155 -10.37 16.97 9.24
N ARG A 156 -10.15 18.14 9.81
CA ARG A 156 -9.19 19.16 9.36
C ARG A 156 -8.09 19.41 10.37
N ARG A 157 -7.83 18.41 11.24
CA ARG A 157 -6.73 18.53 12.21
C ARG A 157 -5.39 18.72 11.53
N ASP A 158 -4.48 19.35 12.24
CA ASP A 158 -3.07 19.39 11.87
C ASP A 158 -2.45 17.99 12.04
N VAL A 159 -1.72 17.54 11.01
CA VAL A 159 -0.98 16.28 11.03
C VAL A 159 0.48 16.55 10.70
N THR A 160 1.37 16.18 11.60
CA THR A 160 2.81 16.26 11.38
C THR A 160 3.33 14.95 10.84
N LEU A 161 3.89 14.97 9.63
CA LEU A 161 4.55 13.84 9.00
C LEU A 161 6.06 13.91 9.25
N LYS A 162 6.61 12.94 9.98
CA LYS A 162 8.04 12.76 10.17
C LYS A 162 8.61 11.88 9.07
N LEU A 163 9.48 12.44 8.25
CA LEU A 163 10.05 11.81 7.07
C LEU A 163 11.54 11.56 7.26
N ILE A 164 12.00 10.33 7.04
CA ILE A 164 13.43 10.05 6.95
C ILE A 164 14.03 10.72 5.69
N ARG A 165 15.19 11.36 5.81
CA ARG A 165 15.96 11.84 4.64
C ARG A 165 16.55 10.64 3.91
N TYR A 166 16.11 10.40 2.70
CA TYR A 166 16.60 9.29 1.90
C TYR A 166 16.54 9.59 0.40
N HIS A 167 17.68 9.84 -0.21
CA HIS A 167 17.85 10.01 -1.68
C HIS A 167 16.81 10.93 -2.35
N GLY A 168 16.29 11.93 -1.65
CA GLY A 168 15.28 12.85 -2.18
C GLY A 168 13.84 12.30 -2.23
N HIS A 169 13.60 11.07 -1.80
CA HIS A 169 12.25 10.46 -1.82
C HIS A 169 11.23 11.21 -0.95
N GLN A 170 11.69 11.90 0.10
CA GLN A 170 10.83 12.73 0.94
C GLN A 170 10.15 13.85 0.16
N GLN A 171 10.79 14.39 -0.89
CA GLN A 171 10.24 15.47 -1.69
C GLN A 171 8.91 15.08 -2.35
N ARG A 172 8.81 13.84 -2.85
CA ARG A 172 7.58 13.31 -3.45
C ARG A 172 6.41 13.32 -2.47
N ILE A 173 6.66 12.96 -1.20
CA ILE A 173 5.63 12.99 -0.16
C ILE A 173 5.24 14.43 0.17
N MET A 174 6.22 15.33 0.28
CA MET A 174 5.95 16.74 0.54
C MET A 174 5.15 17.40 -0.59
N ASP A 175 5.44 17.05 -1.83
CA ASP A 175 4.74 17.58 -3.00
C ASP A 175 3.27 17.15 -3.06
N LEU A 176 2.92 15.96 -2.54
CA LEU A 176 1.53 15.49 -2.48
C LEU A 176 0.62 16.39 -1.64
N PHE A 177 1.17 17.00 -0.60
CA PHE A 177 0.39 17.75 0.38
C PHE A 177 0.75 19.24 0.38
N ARG A 178 1.36 19.73 -0.70
CA ARG A 178 1.74 21.14 -0.83
C ARG A 178 0.58 22.11 -0.62
N GLU A 179 -0.62 21.72 -1.08
CA GLU A 179 -1.84 22.50 -1.02
C GLU A 179 -2.69 22.23 0.24
N ASP A 180 -2.31 21.28 1.10
CA ASP A 180 -3.03 21.00 2.35
C ASP A 180 -2.35 21.76 3.51
N PRO A 181 -2.95 22.87 3.99
CA PRO A 181 -2.35 23.70 5.03
C PRO A 181 -2.27 23.00 6.40
N ASN A 182 -2.98 21.90 6.58
CA ASN A 182 -3.02 21.14 7.82
C ASN A 182 -2.07 19.93 7.82
N VAL A 183 -1.18 19.80 6.79
CA VAL A 183 -0.13 18.79 6.77
C VAL A 183 1.23 19.47 6.92
N HIS A 184 1.92 19.13 7.99
CA HIS A 184 3.23 19.67 8.34
C HIS A 184 4.31 18.60 8.20
N PHE A 185 5.56 19.01 7.99
CA PHE A 185 6.66 18.08 7.75
C PHE A 185 7.81 18.33 8.72
N VAL A 186 8.34 17.24 9.27
CA VAL A 186 9.60 17.20 10.01
C VAL A 186 10.54 16.22 9.33
N LEU A 187 11.69 16.71 8.89
CA LEU A 187 12.72 15.89 8.27
C LEU A 187 13.67 15.36 9.33
N CYS A 188 13.78 14.04 9.40
CA CYS A 188 14.59 13.30 10.34
C CYS A 188 15.80 12.67 9.66
N ASP A 189 16.91 12.55 10.37
CA ASP A 189 18.14 11.93 9.87
C ASP A 189 18.28 10.48 10.34
N THR A 190 17.55 10.08 11.39
CA THR A 190 17.57 8.72 11.96
C THR A 190 16.17 8.12 12.10
N TYR A 191 16.08 6.80 12.14
CA TYR A 191 14.81 6.10 12.41
C TYR A 191 14.30 6.36 13.83
N GLU A 192 15.20 6.54 14.79
CA GLU A 192 14.87 6.88 16.17
C GLU A 192 14.11 8.22 16.24
N GLU A 193 14.54 9.20 15.47
CA GLU A 193 13.85 10.50 15.37
C GLU A 193 12.47 10.36 14.72
N VAL A 194 12.35 9.52 13.68
CA VAL A 194 11.05 9.25 13.03
C VAL A 194 10.09 8.57 14.00
N ILE A 195 10.57 7.57 14.74
CA ILE A 195 9.74 6.79 15.67
C ILE A 195 9.47 7.58 16.95
N GLY A 196 10.48 8.30 17.45
CA GLY A 196 10.40 9.05 18.70
C GLY A 196 9.32 10.14 18.64
N GLY A 197 8.35 10.10 19.57
CA GLY A 197 7.25 11.06 19.63
C GLY A 197 6.23 10.98 18.46
N SER A 198 6.25 9.94 17.64
CA SER A 198 5.17 9.65 16.70
C SER A 198 4.08 8.83 17.36
N ASP A 199 2.82 9.21 17.13
CA ASP A 199 1.64 8.48 17.63
C ASP A 199 1.37 7.24 16.78
N LEU A 200 1.64 7.33 15.50
CA LEU A 200 1.52 6.27 14.50
C LEU A 200 2.81 6.18 13.67
N VAL A 201 3.24 4.97 13.34
CA VAL A 201 4.38 4.75 12.45
C VAL A 201 3.98 3.79 11.34
N PHE A 202 4.09 4.25 10.10
CA PHE A 202 4.04 3.38 8.93
C PHE A 202 5.44 2.92 8.54
N ALA A 203 5.60 1.61 8.32
CA ALA A 203 6.85 1.04 7.87
C ALA A 203 6.65 0.19 6.60
N ALA A 204 7.20 0.66 5.48
CA ALA A 204 7.15 -0.01 4.19
C ALA A 204 8.55 -0.06 3.55
N ASN A 205 9.40 -0.91 4.09
CA ASN A 205 10.76 -1.07 3.59
C ASN A 205 11.06 -2.52 3.16
N ILE A 206 12.08 -2.68 2.33
CA ILE A 206 12.50 -3.97 1.77
C ILE A 206 13.32 -4.79 2.79
N TYR A 207 13.93 -4.17 3.76
CA TYR A 207 14.96 -4.74 4.62
C TYR A 207 14.43 -5.25 5.96
N GLY A 208 13.32 -5.94 6.02
CA GLY A 208 12.89 -6.75 7.17
C GLY A 208 13.26 -6.19 8.56
N ARG A 209 13.52 -7.08 9.50
CA ARG A 209 13.83 -6.76 10.91
C ARG A 209 15.07 -5.87 11.14
N ALA A 210 15.97 -5.75 10.16
CA ALA A 210 17.23 -5.00 10.31
C ALA A 210 17.06 -3.48 10.18
N ALA A 211 15.93 -3.00 9.68
CA ALA A 211 15.72 -1.58 9.43
C ALA A 211 14.98 -0.86 10.56
N VAL A 212 14.31 -1.58 11.43
CA VAL A 212 13.76 -1.02 12.67
C VAL A 212 14.69 -1.46 13.81
N PRO A 213 15.41 -0.53 14.44
CA PRO A 213 16.30 -0.88 15.54
C PRO A 213 15.56 -1.69 16.61
N ASP A 214 16.27 -2.61 17.24
CA ASP A 214 15.78 -3.34 18.42
C ASP A 214 15.75 -2.35 19.61
N THR A 215 14.91 -1.33 19.48
CA THR A 215 14.78 -0.25 20.45
C THR A 215 13.78 -0.65 21.54
N PRO A 216 13.88 -0.04 22.74
CA PRO A 216 12.94 -0.26 23.83
C PRO A 216 11.46 0.03 23.48
N TYR A 217 11.19 0.52 22.28
CA TYR A 217 9.85 0.74 21.73
C TYR A 217 9.02 -0.53 21.51
N ARG A 218 9.63 -1.73 21.53
CA ARG A 218 8.89 -3.02 21.54
C ARG A 218 7.95 -3.18 22.74
N HIS A 219 8.12 -2.40 23.79
CA HIS A 219 7.38 -2.55 25.03
C HIS A 219 6.47 -1.37 25.40
N SER A 220 6.47 -0.29 24.62
CA SER A 220 5.49 0.77 24.85
C SER A 220 4.14 0.32 24.29
N ARG A 221 3.19 0.04 25.18
CA ARG A 221 1.81 -0.36 24.87
C ARG A 221 1.00 0.71 24.09
N GLU A 222 1.63 1.78 23.64
CA GLU A 222 0.98 2.98 23.13
C GLU A 222 1.34 3.33 21.66
N LYS A 223 2.15 2.52 20.96
CA LYS A 223 2.53 2.81 19.55
C LYS A 223 2.10 1.70 18.61
N TYR A 224 1.43 2.09 17.54
CA TYR A 224 0.97 1.18 16.50
C TYR A 224 1.94 1.23 15.31
N PHE A 225 2.46 0.04 14.94
CA PHE A 225 3.21 -0.18 13.70
C PHE A 225 2.30 -0.86 12.69
N ILE A 226 2.17 -0.27 11.51
CA ILE A 226 1.38 -0.79 10.39
C ILE A 226 2.24 -0.88 9.13
#